data_c3e280b4d1fe95d4f725aaf298034cd3
#
_entry.id   c3e280b4d1fe95d4f725aaf298034cd3
#
_cell.length_a   1.000
_cell.length_b   1.000
_cell.length_c   1.000
_cell.angle_alpha   90.00
_cell.angle_beta   90.00
_cell.angle_gamma   90.00
#
_symmetry.space_group_name_H-M   'P 1'
#
loop_
_entity.id
_entity.type
_entity.pdbx_description
1 polymer ?
#
loop_
_entity_poly.entity_id
_entity_poly.type
_entity_poly.pdbx_seq_one_letter_code
_entity_poly.pdbx_strand_id
1 'polypeptide(L)'
;MATQQPVHPYTTPISLKRVSNGYLAALGAAQFGIFVAILSPVIVSMQLKAQEINPDNPAAVLGIVLPIGALGAVIGNPIFGALSDATRTRWGRRKPWLVGGIIALLIGLIGVAYSPGIPALIVTWLFCQLASNAASASLIASFADNVPEAQRGRASSIFALAQNVSILAGVYGAVLLVDNLPVLFIVPALIGVALVVVYVLVTPDRNSDEPPRPFSFARVLTTFWTNPLKFPDFGLAWWSRFLITFAAFMFTTYRLLYMQDHLGLSTAEAVPAVAFGVLLYTIALLLGTMVSGWLSDKLGRRKVFVAGSTLLFGVGIVVLAFADSVNTFYIAELVMGLAYGVYSAVDTALVVDVLPNPEKPGKDLGVFNIANALPQSLAPAAGLLLLGIGGGDNYPAMLWGAGIISLIGALVIIPIRKVR
;
A
#
# COMPACT_ATOMS: atom_id res chain seq x y z
N MET A 1 0.49 22.12 54.69
CA MET A 1 -0.33 22.76 53.61
C MET A 1 -0.03 22.01 52.33
N ALA A 2 -0.91 21.11 51.92
CA ALA A 2 -0.78 20.36 50.70
C ALA A 2 -1.37 21.20 49.55
N THR A 3 -0.51 21.58 48.61
CA THR A 3 -0.88 22.28 47.37
C THR A 3 -1.66 21.33 46.49
N GLN A 4 -2.98 21.51 46.41
CA GLN A 4 -3.82 20.87 45.40
C GLN A 4 -3.38 21.37 44.02
N GLN A 5 -2.89 20.44 43.18
CA GLN A 5 -2.73 20.69 41.74
C GLN A 5 -4.12 20.94 41.12
N PRO A 6 -4.26 21.93 40.21
CA PRO A 6 -5.51 22.17 39.53
C PRO A 6 -5.86 20.95 38.65
N VAL A 7 -6.99 20.33 38.97
CA VAL A 7 -7.63 19.32 38.14
C VAL A 7 -8.02 20.00 36.84
N HIS A 8 -7.31 19.70 35.75
CA HIS A 8 -7.76 20.11 34.40
C HIS A 8 -9.16 19.52 34.16
N PRO A 9 -10.15 20.35 33.79
CA PRO A 9 -11.46 19.85 33.44
C PRO A 9 -11.30 18.90 32.26
N TYR A 10 -11.57 17.62 32.49
CA TYR A 10 -11.69 16.65 31.39
C TYR A 10 -12.80 17.18 30.49
N THR A 11 -12.40 17.69 29.33
CA THR A 11 -13.34 17.94 28.23
C THR A 11 -14.01 16.61 27.95
N THR A 12 -15.30 16.51 28.25
CA THR A 12 -16.13 15.35 27.92
C THR A 12 -15.90 15.01 26.46
N PRO A 13 -15.51 13.78 26.09
CA PRO A 13 -15.31 13.44 24.70
C PRO A 13 -16.60 13.78 23.94
N ILE A 14 -16.51 14.64 22.93
CA ILE A 14 -17.63 14.94 22.05
C ILE A 14 -18.07 13.60 21.46
N SER A 15 -19.20 13.05 21.91
CA SER A 15 -19.73 11.80 21.39
C SER A 15 -20.17 12.07 19.96
N LEU A 16 -19.35 11.65 18.98
CA LEU A 16 -19.71 11.75 17.58
C LEU A 16 -21.00 10.95 17.34
N LYS A 17 -21.97 11.58 16.68
CA LYS A 17 -23.20 10.88 16.27
C LYS A 17 -22.86 9.79 15.26
N ARG A 18 -23.61 8.69 15.30
CA ARG A 18 -23.50 7.62 14.32
C ARG A 18 -23.62 8.18 12.91
N VAL A 19 -22.68 7.80 12.03
CA VAL A 19 -22.76 8.13 10.62
C VAL A 19 -23.71 7.18 9.89
N SER A 20 -24.35 7.68 8.83
CA SER A 20 -25.28 6.88 8.02
C SER A 20 -24.55 5.84 7.17
N ASN A 21 -25.30 4.83 6.71
CA ASN A 21 -24.78 3.87 5.74
C ASN A 21 -24.36 4.54 4.42
N GLY A 22 -25.08 5.58 4.01
CA GLY A 22 -24.73 6.40 2.83
C GLY A 22 -23.37 7.09 2.98
N TYR A 23 -23.07 7.60 4.19
CA TYR A 23 -21.75 8.16 4.50
C TYR A 23 -20.65 7.11 4.36
N LEU A 24 -20.85 5.92 4.95
CA LEU A 24 -19.87 4.82 4.87
C LEU A 24 -19.67 4.32 3.42
N ALA A 25 -20.74 4.27 2.64
CA ALA A 25 -20.66 3.94 1.23
C ALA A 25 -19.88 4.99 0.42
N ALA A 26 -20.15 6.28 0.64
CA ALA A 26 -19.43 7.37 0.00
C ALA A 26 -17.94 7.39 0.39
N LEU A 27 -17.64 7.09 1.66
CA LEU A 27 -16.28 6.97 2.17
C LEU A 27 -15.53 5.81 1.47
N GLY A 28 -16.15 4.64 1.36
CA GLY A 28 -15.61 3.50 0.63
C GLY A 28 -15.44 3.77 -0.86
N ALA A 29 -16.40 4.48 -1.48
CA ALA A 29 -16.31 4.88 -2.88
C ALA A 29 -15.15 5.85 -3.14
N ALA A 30 -14.91 6.83 -2.25
CA ALA A 30 -13.76 7.73 -2.36
C ALA A 30 -12.43 6.98 -2.20
N GLN A 31 -12.36 6.02 -1.25
CA GLN A 31 -11.19 5.15 -1.07
C GLN A 31 -10.93 4.33 -2.34
N PHE A 32 -11.95 3.67 -2.87
CA PHE A 32 -11.87 2.94 -4.13
C PHE A 32 -11.39 3.85 -5.27
N GLY A 33 -11.95 5.04 -5.38
CA GLY A 33 -11.62 6.00 -6.44
C GLY A 33 -10.16 6.45 -6.42
N ILE A 34 -9.61 6.76 -5.23
CA ILE A 34 -8.20 7.14 -5.09
C ILE A 34 -7.31 5.94 -5.43
N PHE A 35 -7.65 4.74 -4.92
CA PHE A 35 -6.81 3.57 -5.09
C PHE A 35 -6.88 2.99 -6.51
N VAL A 36 -8.02 3.00 -7.19
CA VAL A 36 -8.08 2.58 -8.58
C VAL A 36 -7.24 3.50 -9.48
N ALA A 37 -7.22 4.80 -9.19
CA ALA A 37 -6.42 5.75 -9.95
C ALA A 37 -4.91 5.52 -9.82
N ILE A 38 -4.41 5.17 -8.62
CA ILE A 38 -2.95 5.05 -8.39
C ILE A 38 -2.43 3.60 -8.50
N LEU A 39 -3.22 2.58 -8.14
CA LEU A 39 -2.77 1.18 -8.16
C LEU A 39 -2.93 0.53 -9.54
N SER A 40 -3.95 0.89 -10.32
CA SER A 40 -4.13 0.39 -11.70
C SER A 40 -2.88 0.62 -12.55
N PRO A 41 -2.28 1.83 -12.60
CA PRO A 41 -1.02 2.05 -13.29
C PRO A 41 0.12 1.15 -12.82
N VAL A 42 0.29 0.96 -11.53
CA VAL A 42 1.42 0.19 -10.98
C VAL A 42 1.41 -1.28 -11.44
N ILE A 43 0.23 -1.87 -11.60
CA ILE A 43 0.10 -3.32 -11.84
C ILE A 43 0.27 -3.68 -13.32
N VAL A 44 -0.21 -2.84 -14.24
CA VAL A 44 -0.19 -3.13 -15.69
C VAL A 44 0.32 -1.94 -16.50
N SER A 45 -0.34 -0.77 -16.39
CA SER A 45 -0.15 0.33 -17.33
C SER A 45 1.27 0.89 -17.32
N MET A 46 1.93 0.94 -16.16
CA MET A 46 3.30 1.43 -16.04
C MET A 46 4.31 0.48 -16.70
N GLN A 47 4.04 -0.84 -16.67
CA GLN A 47 4.87 -1.82 -17.33
C GLN A 47 4.74 -1.69 -18.86
N LEU A 48 3.54 -1.48 -19.39
CA LEU A 48 3.31 -1.19 -20.81
C LEU A 48 3.95 0.14 -21.22
N LYS A 49 3.87 1.18 -20.36
CA LYS A 49 4.54 2.46 -20.60
C LYS A 49 6.06 2.34 -20.61
N ALA A 50 6.61 1.48 -19.76
CA ALA A 50 8.04 1.18 -19.74
C ALA A 50 8.51 0.53 -21.06
N GLN A 51 7.71 -0.39 -21.62
CA GLN A 51 7.96 -0.99 -22.93
C GLN A 51 7.89 0.03 -24.07
N GLU A 52 6.93 0.98 -24.02
CA GLU A 52 6.85 2.05 -25.02
C GLU A 52 8.08 2.96 -24.99
N ILE A 53 8.58 3.31 -23.79
CA ILE A 53 9.74 4.23 -23.63
C ILE A 53 11.07 3.55 -23.95
N ASN A 54 11.24 2.31 -23.51
CA ASN A 54 12.46 1.54 -23.72
C ASN A 54 12.12 0.07 -23.99
N PRO A 55 11.83 -0.28 -25.25
CA PRO A 55 11.49 -1.66 -25.62
C PRO A 55 12.60 -2.68 -25.32
N ASP A 56 13.85 -2.26 -25.41
CA ASP A 56 15.02 -3.16 -25.20
C ASP A 56 15.24 -3.48 -23.71
N ASN A 57 14.84 -2.60 -22.80
CA ASN A 57 15.00 -2.81 -21.37
C ASN A 57 13.90 -2.10 -20.55
N PRO A 58 12.66 -2.55 -20.61
CA PRO A 58 11.56 -1.98 -19.84
C PRO A 58 11.74 -2.13 -18.32
N ALA A 59 12.45 -3.18 -17.88
CA ALA A 59 12.75 -3.39 -16.47
C ALA A 59 13.58 -2.25 -15.88
N ALA A 60 14.53 -1.69 -16.63
CA ALA A 60 15.31 -0.54 -16.19
C ALA A 60 14.44 0.70 -15.95
N VAL A 61 13.45 0.95 -16.80
CA VAL A 61 12.50 2.05 -16.62
C VAL A 61 11.74 1.91 -15.29
N LEU A 62 11.19 0.73 -15.02
CA LEU A 62 10.46 0.44 -13.80
C LEU A 62 11.36 0.54 -12.55
N GLY A 63 12.56 -0.06 -12.62
CA GLY A 63 13.51 -0.08 -11.52
C GLY A 63 14.08 1.29 -11.14
N ILE A 64 13.96 2.30 -12.02
CA ILE A 64 14.35 3.69 -11.75
C ILE A 64 13.14 4.54 -11.34
N VAL A 65 12.04 4.47 -12.08
CA VAL A 65 10.89 5.37 -11.92
C VAL A 65 10.09 5.06 -10.65
N LEU A 66 9.78 3.78 -10.41
CA LEU A 66 8.93 3.40 -9.29
C LEU A 66 9.57 3.69 -7.93
N PRO A 67 10.86 3.41 -7.69
CA PRO A 67 11.53 3.77 -6.44
C PRO A 67 11.47 5.26 -6.11
N ILE A 68 11.70 6.12 -7.09
CA ILE A 68 11.68 7.58 -6.89
C ILE A 68 10.27 8.05 -6.51
N GLY A 69 9.25 7.53 -7.20
CA GLY A 69 7.86 7.82 -6.86
C GLY A 69 7.49 7.37 -5.45
N ALA A 70 7.86 6.14 -5.07
CA ALA A 70 7.54 5.59 -3.76
C ALA A 70 8.25 6.33 -2.62
N LEU A 71 9.48 6.83 -2.80
CA LEU A 71 10.13 7.75 -1.86
C LEU A 71 9.32 9.03 -1.68
N GLY A 72 8.77 9.58 -2.78
CA GLY A 72 7.85 10.70 -2.72
C GLY A 72 6.60 10.40 -1.88
N ALA A 73 6.06 9.20 -1.96
CA ALA A 73 4.91 8.77 -1.15
C ALA A 73 5.24 8.69 0.35
N VAL A 74 6.40 8.14 0.71
CA VAL A 74 6.86 8.04 2.12
C VAL A 74 6.95 9.44 2.75
N ILE A 75 7.49 10.40 2.02
CA ILE A 75 7.65 11.78 2.50
C ILE A 75 6.31 12.55 2.41
N GLY A 76 5.55 12.33 1.36
CA GLY A 76 4.30 13.06 1.08
C GLY A 76 3.22 12.81 2.12
N ASN A 77 3.03 11.57 2.56
CA ASN A 77 1.95 11.20 3.46
C ASN A 77 1.92 12.05 4.76
N PRO A 78 3.02 12.12 5.57
CA PRO A 78 3.03 12.93 6.78
C PRO A 78 2.98 14.44 6.50
N ILE A 79 3.56 14.91 5.40
CA ILE A 79 3.53 16.32 5.01
C ILE A 79 2.09 16.75 4.71
N PHE A 80 1.40 16.03 3.84
CA PHE A 80 0.02 16.36 3.48
C PHE A 80 -0.97 16.14 4.61
N GLY A 81 -0.74 15.16 5.47
CA GLY A 81 -1.47 15.01 6.73
C GLY A 81 -1.38 16.27 7.59
N ALA A 82 -0.17 16.75 7.86
CA ALA A 82 0.07 17.95 8.66
C ALA A 82 -0.44 19.24 7.98
N LEU A 83 -0.29 19.37 6.67
CA LEU A 83 -0.83 20.49 5.91
C LEU A 83 -2.37 20.52 5.97
N SER A 84 -3.00 19.37 5.80
CA SER A 84 -4.46 19.22 5.92
C SER A 84 -4.95 19.57 7.34
N ASP A 85 -4.18 19.22 8.38
CA ASP A 85 -4.49 19.61 9.77
C ASP A 85 -4.38 21.12 10.00
N ALA A 86 -3.44 21.78 9.36
CA ALA A 86 -3.21 23.21 9.48
C ALA A 86 -4.19 24.07 8.64
N THR A 87 -4.83 23.46 7.64
CA THR A 87 -5.69 24.17 6.70
C THR A 87 -6.99 24.64 7.36
N ARG A 88 -7.39 25.89 7.06
CA ARG A 88 -8.65 26.52 7.49
C ARG A 88 -9.25 27.26 6.30
N THR A 89 -10.25 26.66 5.67
CA THR A 89 -10.97 27.25 4.54
C THR A 89 -12.47 27.23 4.76
N ARG A 90 -13.21 28.00 3.97
CA ARG A 90 -14.68 27.96 3.96
C ARG A 90 -15.29 26.60 3.58
N TRP A 91 -14.49 25.73 2.93
CA TRP A 91 -14.89 24.38 2.55
C TRP A 91 -14.54 23.34 3.62
N GLY A 92 -13.92 23.75 4.74
CA GLY A 92 -13.37 22.90 5.75
C GLY A 92 -11.84 22.72 5.62
N ARG A 93 -11.29 21.73 6.32
CA ARG A 93 -9.85 21.48 6.35
C ARG A 93 -9.41 20.31 5.46
N ARG A 94 -10.28 19.34 5.18
CA ARG A 94 -9.95 18.11 4.44
C ARG A 94 -10.35 18.18 2.97
N LYS A 95 -11.51 18.76 2.66
CA LYS A 95 -12.06 18.83 1.29
C LYS A 95 -11.11 19.48 0.26
N PRO A 96 -10.44 20.60 0.56
CA PRO A 96 -9.52 21.22 -0.40
C PRO A 96 -8.40 20.27 -0.86
N TRP A 97 -7.85 19.48 0.08
CA TRP A 97 -6.78 18.53 -0.19
C TRP A 97 -7.28 17.27 -0.89
N LEU A 98 -8.51 16.81 -0.60
CA LEU A 98 -9.16 15.72 -1.31
C LEU A 98 -9.37 16.09 -2.79
N VAL A 99 -10.03 17.21 -3.05
CA VAL A 99 -10.33 17.68 -4.42
C VAL A 99 -9.05 18.06 -5.16
N GLY A 100 -8.20 18.86 -4.54
CA GLY A 100 -6.93 19.26 -5.12
C GLY A 100 -6.03 18.08 -5.42
N GLY A 101 -5.94 17.11 -4.49
CA GLY A 101 -5.12 15.91 -4.64
C GLY A 101 -5.62 15.00 -5.76
N ILE A 102 -6.92 14.73 -5.86
CA ILE A 102 -7.43 13.85 -6.92
C ILE A 102 -7.39 14.50 -8.31
N ILE A 103 -7.60 15.81 -8.41
CA ILE A 103 -7.44 16.54 -9.68
C ILE A 103 -5.96 16.60 -10.09
N ALA A 104 -5.06 16.87 -9.14
CA ALA A 104 -3.62 16.84 -9.40
C ALA A 104 -3.17 15.43 -9.83
N LEU A 105 -3.74 14.36 -9.24
CA LEU A 105 -3.46 12.98 -9.65
C LEU A 105 -3.91 12.74 -11.10
N LEU A 106 -5.09 13.19 -11.50
CA LEU A 106 -5.55 13.11 -12.89
C LEU A 106 -4.59 13.83 -13.84
N ILE A 107 -4.19 15.07 -13.52
CA ILE A 107 -3.23 15.84 -14.32
C ILE A 107 -1.88 15.10 -14.41
N GLY A 108 -1.40 14.57 -13.31
CA GLY A 108 -0.17 13.77 -13.27
C GLY A 108 -0.25 12.51 -14.11
N LEU A 109 -1.36 11.77 -14.07
CA LEU A 109 -1.55 10.56 -14.86
C LEU A 109 -1.71 10.85 -16.36
N ILE A 110 -2.30 11.98 -16.74
CA ILE A 110 -2.21 12.49 -18.12
C ILE A 110 -0.75 12.74 -18.50
N GLY A 111 0.03 13.39 -17.62
CA GLY A 111 1.46 13.58 -17.83
C GLY A 111 2.23 12.27 -17.98
N VAL A 112 1.94 11.25 -17.17
CA VAL A 112 2.53 9.90 -17.30
C VAL A 112 2.18 9.28 -18.66
N ALA A 113 0.90 9.32 -19.05
CA ALA A 113 0.42 8.77 -20.32
C ALA A 113 1.18 9.32 -21.53
N TYR A 114 1.48 10.59 -21.53
CA TYR A 114 2.16 11.30 -22.64
C TYR A 114 3.65 11.58 -22.38
N SER A 115 4.26 10.97 -21.35
CA SER A 115 5.70 11.15 -21.08
C SER A 115 6.54 10.60 -22.24
N PRO A 116 7.42 11.42 -22.85
CA PRO A 116 8.23 11.00 -24.01
C PRO A 116 9.48 10.20 -23.64
N GLY A 117 9.80 10.07 -22.36
CA GLY A 117 11.00 9.37 -21.90
C GLY A 117 11.14 9.36 -20.38
N ILE A 118 12.19 8.69 -19.89
CA ILE A 118 12.42 8.41 -18.47
C ILE A 118 12.40 9.67 -17.59
N PRO A 119 13.09 10.78 -17.92
CA PRO A 119 13.08 11.97 -17.05
C PRO A 119 11.69 12.57 -16.87
N ALA A 120 10.89 12.66 -17.93
CA ALA A 120 9.51 13.14 -17.86
C ALA A 120 8.64 12.19 -17.03
N LEU A 121 8.82 10.87 -17.23
CA LEU A 121 8.09 9.85 -16.48
C LEU A 121 8.41 9.90 -14.98
N ILE A 122 9.67 10.13 -14.60
CA ILE A 122 10.06 10.31 -13.19
C ILE A 122 9.32 11.49 -12.57
N VAL A 123 9.34 12.66 -13.23
CA VAL A 123 8.73 13.87 -12.71
C VAL A 123 7.21 13.72 -12.57
N THR A 124 6.55 13.21 -13.61
CA THR A 124 5.10 13.04 -13.63
C THR A 124 4.65 11.95 -12.63
N TRP A 125 5.40 10.85 -12.51
CA TRP A 125 5.09 9.80 -11.54
C TRP A 125 5.30 10.24 -10.09
N LEU A 126 6.40 10.96 -9.81
CA LEU A 126 6.62 11.57 -8.50
C LEU A 126 5.48 12.53 -8.14
N PHE A 127 5.03 13.34 -9.10
CA PHE A 127 3.88 14.22 -8.92
C PHE A 127 2.59 13.43 -8.62
N CYS A 128 2.33 12.34 -9.34
CA CYS A 128 1.19 11.44 -9.05
C CYS A 128 1.24 10.89 -7.61
N GLN A 129 2.41 10.47 -7.17
CA GLN A 129 2.59 9.94 -5.81
C GLN A 129 2.32 11.00 -4.74
N LEU A 130 2.81 12.21 -4.93
CA LEU A 130 2.53 13.32 -4.02
C LEU A 130 1.04 13.68 -4.02
N ALA A 131 0.41 13.79 -5.18
CA ALA A 131 -0.99 14.09 -5.35
C ALA A 131 -1.92 13.03 -4.72
N SER A 132 -1.64 11.74 -4.95
CA SER A 132 -2.39 10.64 -4.35
C SER A 132 -2.28 10.62 -2.82
N ASN A 133 -1.10 10.95 -2.28
CA ASN A 133 -0.91 11.05 -0.84
C ASN A 133 -1.63 12.25 -0.22
N ALA A 134 -1.73 13.39 -0.93
CA ALA A 134 -2.55 14.52 -0.49
C ALA A 134 -4.03 14.14 -0.35
N ALA A 135 -4.58 13.41 -1.32
CA ALA A 135 -5.95 12.89 -1.27
C ALA A 135 -6.11 11.82 -0.18
N SER A 136 -5.25 10.80 -0.16
CA SER A 136 -5.36 9.66 0.77
C SER A 136 -5.20 10.07 2.23
N ALA A 137 -4.19 10.89 2.56
CA ALA A 137 -3.99 11.37 3.93
C ALA A 137 -5.20 12.19 4.42
N SER A 138 -5.78 13.02 3.54
CA SER A 138 -6.96 13.81 3.86
C SER A 138 -8.22 12.95 4.01
N LEU A 139 -8.37 11.86 3.24
CA LEU A 139 -9.48 10.93 3.38
C LEU A 139 -9.39 10.14 4.70
N ILE A 140 -8.20 9.65 5.04
CA ILE A 140 -7.94 8.96 6.31
C ILE A 140 -8.20 9.89 7.49
N ALA A 141 -7.77 11.14 7.40
CA ALA A 141 -8.03 12.14 8.44
C ALA A 141 -9.55 12.46 8.54
N SER A 142 -10.26 12.60 7.42
CA SER A 142 -11.71 12.79 7.40
C SER A 142 -12.47 11.60 8.02
N PHE A 143 -11.99 10.36 7.77
CA PHE A 143 -12.49 9.17 8.45
C PHE A 143 -12.33 9.27 9.97
N ALA A 144 -11.13 9.63 10.45
CA ALA A 144 -10.85 9.76 11.86
C ALA A 144 -11.68 10.89 12.55
N ASP A 145 -11.90 12.00 11.83
CA ASP A 145 -12.64 13.16 12.33
C ASP A 145 -14.17 12.92 12.43
N ASN A 146 -14.74 12.08 11.57
CA ASN A 146 -16.19 11.97 11.44
C ASN A 146 -16.76 10.62 11.93
N VAL A 147 -15.97 9.53 11.95
CA VAL A 147 -16.48 8.21 12.31
C VAL A 147 -16.29 7.93 13.81
N PRO A 148 -17.40 7.73 14.56
CA PRO A 148 -17.33 7.41 15.98
C PRO A 148 -16.67 6.05 16.22
N GLU A 149 -16.08 5.87 17.40
CA GLU A 149 -15.33 4.65 17.77
C GLU A 149 -16.12 3.36 17.54
N ALA A 150 -17.40 3.37 17.88
CA ALA A 150 -18.30 2.21 17.71
C ALA A 150 -18.50 1.77 16.24
N GLN A 151 -18.17 2.63 15.27
CA GLN A 151 -18.30 2.32 13.84
C GLN A 151 -16.94 2.21 13.12
N ARG A 152 -15.81 2.51 13.79
CA ARG A 152 -14.48 2.50 13.17
C ARG A 152 -14.11 1.14 12.59
N GLY A 153 -14.44 0.04 13.30
CA GLY A 153 -14.17 -1.31 12.80
C GLY A 153 -14.86 -1.57 11.45
N ARG A 154 -16.15 -1.24 11.34
CA ARG A 154 -16.92 -1.38 10.09
C ARG A 154 -16.38 -0.49 8.98
N ALA A 155 -16.05 0.76 9.30
CA ALA A 155 -15.49 1.68 8.31
C ALA A 155 -14.11 1.23 7.83
N SER A 156 -13.23 0.73 8.72
CA SER A 156 -11.93 0.16 8.34
C SER A 156 -12.06 -1.07 7.43
N SER A 157 -13.06 -1.93 7.67
CA SER A 157 -13.36 -3.06 6.78
C SER A 157 -13.79 -2.58 5.38
N ILE A 158 -14.58 -1.51 5.31
CA ILE A 158 -14.99 -0.90 4.02
C ILE A 158 -13.76 -0.32 3.29
N PHE A 159 -12.82 0.33 4.01
CA PHE A 159 -11.57 0.81 3.44
C PHE A 159 -10.74 -0.31 2.83
N ALA A 160 -10.52 -1.40 3.59
CA ALA A 160 -9.75 -2.54 3.12
C ALA A 160 -10.40 -3.23 1.91
N LEU A 161 -11.74 -3.40 1.95
CA LEU A 161 -12.50 -3.96 0.83
C LEU A 161 -12.38 -3.06 -0.41
N ALA A 162 -12.57 -1.75 -0.26
CA ALA A 162 -12.47 -0.79 -1.35
C ALA A 162 -11.09 -0.83 -2.02
N GLN A 163 -10.02 -0.96 -1.24
CA GLN A 163 -8.66 -1.10 -1.76
C GLN A 163 -8.47 -2.39 -2.56
N ASN A 164 -8.91 -3.54 -2.04
CA ASN A 164 -8.79 -4.82 -2.77
C ASN A 164 -9.63 -4.84 -4.05
N VAL A 165 -10.86 -4.30 -3.99
CA VAL A 165 -11.72 -4.19 -5.17
C VAL A 165 -11.13 -3.23 -6.20
N SER A 166 -10.43 -2.16 -5.78
CA SER A 166 -9.75 -1.24 -6.70
C SER A 166 -8.60 -1.90 -7.47
N ILE A 167 -7.86 -2.80 -6.83
CA ILE A 167 -6.81 -3.60 -7.48
C ILE A 167 -7.43 -4.45 -8.59
N LEU A 168 -8.49 -5.21 -8.28
CA LEU A 168 -9.18 -6.04 -9.27
C LEU A 168 -9.78 -5.20 -10.39
N ALA A 169 -10.47 -4.11 -10.06
CA ALA A 169 -11.06 -3.22 -11.06
C ALA A 169 -9.98 -2.62 -11.98
N GLY A 170 -8.81 -2.28 -11.43
CA GLY A 170 -7.67 -1.77 -12.20
C GLY A 170 -7.13 -2.79 -13.20
N VAL A 171 -6.91 -4.04 -12.75
CA VAL A 171 -6.35 -5.09 -13.60
C VAL A 171 -7.35 -5.55 -14.67
N TYR A 172 -8.62 -5.75 -14.31
CA TYR A 172 -9.67 -6.10 -15.29
C TYR A 172 -10.00 -4.92 -16.22
N GLY A 173 -9.93 -3.68 -15.72
CA GLY A 173 -10.01 -2.50 -16.56
C GLY A 173 -8.87 -2.44 -17.60
N ALA A 174 -7.68 -2.87 -17.22
CA ALA A 174 -6.57 -2.97 -18.15
C ALA A 174 -6.79 -4.02 -19.26
N VAL A 175 -7.43 -5.16 -18.96
CA VAL A 175 -7.83 -6.14 -19.99
C VAL A 175 -8.75 -5.52 -21.05
N LEU A 176 -9.66 -4.64 -20.61
CA LEU A 176 -10.64 -4.01 -21.53
C LEU A 176 -10.06 -2.86 -22.34
N LEU A 177 -8.99 -2.24 -21.88
CA LEU A 177 -8.45 -0.97 -22.40
C LEU A 177 -7.02 -1.09 -22.92
N VAL A 178 -6.47 -2.31 -23.01
CA VAL A 178 -5.04 -2.56 -23.31
C VAL A 178 -4.60 -1.96 -24.65
N ASP A 179 -5.49 -1.84 -25.61
CA ASP A 179 -5.19 -1.30 -26.94
C ASP A 179 -4.94 0.22 -26.97
N ASN A 180 -5.23 0.92 -25.86
CA ASN A 180 -5.06 2.38 -25.78
C ASN A 180 -4.37 2.78 -24.46
N LEU A 181 -3.04 2.86 -24.51
CA LEU A 181 -2.23 3.13 -23.33
C LEU A 181 -2.60 4.44 -22.57
N PRO A 182 -2.87 5.60 -23.23
CA PRO A 182 -3.34 6.79 -22.52
C PRO A 182 -4.65 6.55 -21.75
N VAL A 183 -5.58 5.80 -22.30
CA VAL A 183 -6.87 5.51 -21.68
C VAL A 183 -6.71 4.69 -20.41
N LEU A 184 -5.71 3.78 -20.36
CA LEU A 184 -5.37 3.01 -19.17
C LEU A 184 -4.99 3.86 -17.95
N PHE A 185 -4.46 5.07 -18.17
CA PHE A 185 -4.14 6.01 -17.09
C PHE A 185 -5.29 6.95 -16.78
N ILE A 186 -5.99 7.43 -17.80
CA ILE A 186 -6.97 8.51 -17.70
C ILE A 186 -8.31 8.02 -17.15
N VAL A 187 -8.81 6.86 -17.59
CA VAL A 187 -10.14 6.35 -17.18
C VAL A 187 -10.19 6.03 -15.67
N PRO A 188 -9.24 5.30 -15.08
CA PRO A 188 -9.25 5.09 -13.63
C PRO A 188 -9.17 6.40 -12.84
N ALA A 189 -8.41 7.39 -13.34
CA ALA A 189 -8.30 8.71 -12.71
C ALA A 189 -9.63 9.49 -12.76
N LEU A 190 -10.35 9.45 -13.87
CA LEU A 190 -11.67 10.08 -14.00
C LEU A 190 -12.70 9.43 -13.06
N ILE A 191 -12.68 8.11 -12.93
CA ILE A 191 -13.49 7.39 -11.94
C ILE A 191 -13.14 7.88 -10.53
N GLY A 192 -11.84 8.02 -10.23
CA GLY A 192 -11.36 8.55 -8.96
C GLY A 192 -11.88 9.95 -8.66
N VAL A 193 -11.79 10.87 -9.64
CA VAL A 193 -12.32 12.23 -9.52
C VAL A 193 -13.83 12.21 -9.24
N ALA A 194 -14.60 11.47 -10.03
CA ALA A 194 -16.05 11.38 -9.87
C ALA A 194 -16.46 10.92 -8.46
N LEU A 195 -15.83 9.84 -7.96
CA LEU A 195 -16.17 9.26 -6.66
C LEU A 195 -15.72 10.14 -5.48
N VAL A 196 -14.56 10.78 -5.57
CA VAL A 196 -14.11 11.74 -4.54
C VAL A 196 -14.99 12.98 -4.53
N VAL A 197 -15.41 13.49 -5.69
CA VAL A 197 -16.36 14.62 -5.78
C VAL A 197 -17.70 14.24 -5.13
N VAL A 198 -18.24 13.07 -5.42
CA VAL A 198 -19.47 12.59 -4.75
C VAL A 198 -19.29 12.55 -3.24
N TYR A 199 -18.17 12.01 -2.73
CA TYR A 199 -17.88 12.03 -1.30
C TYR A 199 -17.87 13.44 -0.72
N VAL A 200 -17.17 14.38 -1.36
CA VAL A 200 -17.05 15.77 -0.90
C VAL A 200 -18.40 16.49 -0.89
N LEU A 201 -19.29 16.18 -1.82
CA LEU A 201 -20.63 16.79 -1.89
C LEU A 201 -21.56 16.30 -0.77
N VAL A 202 -21.48 15.00 -0.41
CA VAL A 202 -22.42 14.39 0.54
C VAL A 202 -21.92 14.36 1.99
N THR A 203 -20.64 14.68 2.23
CA THR A 203 -20.04 14.60 3.57
C THR A 203 -19.79 15.96 4.17
N PRO A 204 -19.99 16.15 5.49
CA PRO A 204 -19.61 17.39 6.17
C PRO A 204 -18.07 17.45 6.32
N ASP A 205 -17.54 18.64 6.25
CA ASP A 205 -16.17 18.96 6.68
C ASP A 205 -16.20 20.22 7.54
N ARG A 206 -15.53 20.19 8.66
CA ARG A 206 -15.49 21.28 9.62
C ARG A 206 -14.08 21.71 9.91
N ASN A 207 -13.89 22.99 10.15
CA ASN A 207 -12.64 23.49 10.71
C ASN A 207 -12.53 23.01 12.18
N SER A 208 -11.30 22.86 12.64
CA SER A 208 -11.04 22.61 14.05
C SER A 208 -11.11 23.92 14.83
N ASP A 209 -11.72 23.90 16.01
CA ASP A 209 -11.72 25.02 16.95
C ASP A 209 -10.34 25.19 17.63
N GLU A 210 -9.50 24.16 17.60
CA GLU A 210 -8.13 24.24 18.09
C GLU A 210 -7.26 25.10 17.17
N PRO A 211 -6.36 25.92 17.73
CA PRO A 211 -5.41 26.69 16.93
C PRO A 211 -4.54 25.73 16.08
N PRO A 212 -4.21 26.11 14.82
CA PRO A 212 -3.39 25.28 13.97
C PRO A 212 -2.03 25.08 14.61
N ARG A 213 -1.62 23.84 14.78
CA ARG A 213 -0.28 23.52 15.30
C ARG A 213 0.72 23.87 14.21
N PRO A 214 1.79 24.63 14.53
CA PRO A 214 2.80 25.00 13.54
C PRO A 214 3.43 23.73 12.96
N PHE A 215 3.51 23.68 11.64
CA PHE A 215 4.21 22.60 10.93
C PHE A 215 5.69 22.63 11.32
N SER A 216 6.22 21.49 11.73
CA SER A 216 7.65 21.34 12.03
C SER A 216 8.17 20.06 11.38
N PHE A 217 9.02 20.24 10.39
CA PHE A 217 9.67 19.12 9.69
C PHE A 217 10.53 18.26 10.64
N ALA A 218 11.22 18.93 11.59
CA ALA A 218 11.99 18.23 12.63
C ALA A 218 11.10 17.31 13.49
N ARG A 219 9.88 17.77 13.84
CA ARG A 219 8.92 16.95 14.59
C ARG A 219 8.43 15.76 13.77
N VAL A 220 8.19 15.96 12.48
CA VAL A 220 7.85 14.87 11.56
C VAL A 220 8.97 13.83 11.54
N LEU A 221 10.22 14.24 11.35
CA LEU A 221 11.36 13.33 11.31
C LEU A 221 11.56 12.55 12.63
N THR A 222 11.40 13.20 13.78
CA THR A 222 11.54 12.51 15.09
C THR A 222 10.43 11.48 15.34
N THR A 223 9.30 11.59 14.63
CA THR A 223 8.20 10.62 14.70
C THR A 223 8.55 9.32 13.98
N PHE A 224 9.48 9.35 13.02
CA PHE A 224 9.87 8.17 12.21
C PHE A 224 10.93 7.28 12.84
N TRP A 225 11.35 7.53 14.08
CA TRP A 225 12.40 6.74 14.69
C TRP A 225 12.01 6.15 16.04
N THR A 226 12.08 4.82 16.14
CA THR A 226 12.05 4.07 17.40
C THR A 226 13.31 3.22 17.49
N ASN A 227 14.04 3.32 18.60
CA ASN A 227 15.33 2.64 18.75
C ASN A 227 15.15 1.11 18.85
N PRO A 228 15.59 0.33 17.84
CA PRO A 228 15.41 -1.13 17.81
C PRO A 228 16.26 -1.84 18.85
N LEU A 229 17.38 -1.25 19.31
CA LEU A 229 18.23 -1.84 20.36
C LEU A 229 17.55 -1.77 21.73
N LYS A 230 16.74 -0.74 21.97
CA LYS A 230 15.95 -0.61 23.20
C LYS A 230 14.70 -1.49 23.17
N PHE A 231 14.14 -1.73 22.00
CA PHE A 231 12.91 -2.51 21.79
C PHE A 231 13.15 -3.60 20.72
N PRO A 232 13.93 -4.66 21.05
CA PRO A 232 14.37 -5.63 20.06
C PRO A 232 13.22 -6.40 19.41
N ASP A 233 12.18 -6.77 20.17
CA ASP A 233 11.03 -7.48 19.63
C ASP A 233 10.25 -6.65 18.60
N PHE A 234 10.13 -5.34 18.84
CA PHE A 234 9.55 -4.41 17.86
C PHE A 234 10.44 -4.28 16.61
N GLY A 235 11.76 -4.20 16.78
CA GLY A 235 12.71 -4.15 15.68
C GLY A 235 12.68 -5.40 14.82
N LEU A 236 12.59 -6.59 15.43
CA LEU A 236 12.48 -7.87 14.72
C LEU A 236 11.15 -7.97 13.94
N ALA A 237 10.03 -7.56 14.54
CA ALA A 237 8.74 -7.51 13.84
C ALA A 237 8.79 -6.52 12.66
N TRP A 238 9.43 -5.35 12.83
CA TRP A 238 9.64 -4.36 11.77
C TRP A 238 10.44 -4.95 10.59
N TRP A 239 11.55 -5.64 10.87
CA TRP A 239 12.38 -6.26 9.83
C TRP A 239 11.66 -7.42 9.13
N SER A 240 10.90 -8.25 9.86
CA SER A 240 10.11 -9.31 9.25
C SER A 240 9.10 -8.74 8.25
N ARG A 241 8.36 -7.68 8.63
CA ARG A 241 7.42 -6.99 7.73
C ARG A 241 8.12 -6.38 6.52
N PHE A 242 9.24 -5.72 6.75
CA PHE A 242 10.03 -5.13 5.67
C PHE A 242 10.42 -6.19 4.63
N LEU A 243 10.94 -7.32 5.07
CA LEU A 243 11.47 -8.36 4.18
C LEU A 243 10.39 -9.08 3.37
N ILE A 244 9.24 -9.44 3.96
CA ILE A 244 8.15 -10.05 3.20
C ILE A 244 7.55 -9.07 2.20
N THR A 245 7.37 -7.80 2.61
CA THR A 245 6.85 -6.76 1.72
C THR A 245 7.83 -6.49 0.58
N PHE A 246 9.14 -6.51 0.87
CA PHE A 246 10.19 -6.36 -0.12
C PHE A 246 10.15 -7.47 -1.17
N ALA A 247 10.05 -8.73 -0.72
CA ALA A 247 9.93 -9.88 -1.61
C ALA A 247 8.66 -9.80 -2.50
N ALA A 248 7.53 -9.40 -1.91
CA ALA A 248 6.27 -9.24 -2.62
C ALA A 248 6.35 -8.16 -3.70
N PHE A 249 6.89 -6.98 -3.38
CA PHE A 249 7.01 -5.88 -4.36
C PHE A 249 8.07 -6.13 -5.41
N MET A 250 9.11 -6.90 -5.11
CA MET A 250 10.11 -7.30 -6.12
C MET A 250 9.45 -8.09 -7.25
N PHE A 251 8.60 -9.07 -6.93
CA PHE A 251 7.87 -9.83 -7.96
C PHE A 251 6.74 -9.01 -8.61
N THR A 252 5.90 -8.35 -7.80
CA THR A 252 4.71 -7.64 -8.30
C THR A 252 5.07 -6.55 -9.32
N THR A 253 6.22 -5.89 -9.15
CA THR A 253 6.70 -4.85 -10.06
C THR A 253 6.97 -5.39 -11.47
N TYR A 254 7.47 -6.60 -11.59
CA TYR A 254 7.90 -7.18 -12.87
C TYR A 254 6.97 -8.30 -13.35
N ARG A 255 5.81 -8.48 -12.71
CA ARG A 255 4.89 -9.59 -12.99
C ARG A 255 4.45 -9.69 -14.44
N LEU A 256 4.09 -8.58 -15.09
CA LEU A 256 3.66 -8.59 -16.48
C LEU A 256 4.85 -8.90 -17.42
N LEU A 257 6.02 -8.29 -17.17
CA LEU A 257 7.24 -8.57 -17.92
C LEU A 257 7.66 -10.04 -17.77
N TYR A 258 7.55 -10.61 -16.55
CA TYR A 258 7.77 -12.03 -16.30
C TYR A 258 6.88 -12.92 -17.18
N MET A 259 5.59 -12.58 -17.32
CA MET A 259 4.68 -13.34 -18.18
C MET A 259 5.06 -13.27 -19.66
N GLN A 260 5.59 -12.14 -20.08
CA GLN A 260 5.99 -11.92 -21.47
C GLN A 260 7.37 -12.51 -21.77
N ASP A 261 8.39 -12.16 -20.97
CA ASP A 261 9.78 -12.49 -21.28
C ASP A 261 10.14 -13.92 -20.83
N HIS A 262 9.61 -14.39 -19.69
CA HIS A 262 9.94 -15.71 -19.15
C HIS A 262 8.98 -16.82 -19.66
N LEU A 263 7.67 -16.53 -19.70
CA LEU A 263 6.68 -17.48 -20.21
C LEU A 263 6.35 -17.31 -21.71
N GLY A 264 6.93 -16.30 -22.38
CA GLY A 264 6.81 -16.10 -23.81
C GLY A 264 5.42 -15.65 -24.30
N LEU A 265 4.59 -15.05 -23.40
CA LEU A 265 3.24 -14.64 -23.76
C LEU A 265 3.23 -13.28 -24.48
N SER A 266 2.37 -13.15 -25.48
CA SER A 266 2.03 -11.84 -26.04
C SER A 266 1.33 -10.95 -25.03
N THR A 267 1.33 -9.63 -25.25
CA THR A 267 0.62 -8.69 -24.38
C THR A 267 -0.88 -9.04 -24.25
N ALA A 268 -1.50 -9.46 -25.34
CA ALA A 268 -2.93 -9.87 -25.37
C ALA A 268 -3.22 -11.11 -24.51
N GLU A 269 -2.25 -11.98 -24.30
CA GLU A 269 -2.36 -13.16 -23.44
C GLU A 269 -1.91 -12.87 -22.01
N ALA A 270 -0.83 -12.11 -21.83
CA ALA A 270 -0.22 -11.82 -20.55
C ALA A 270 -1.13 -10.96 -19.64
N VAL A 271 -1.77 -9.92 -20.18
CA VAL A 271 -2.62 -9.02 -19.38
C VAL A 271 -3.82 -9.74 -18.79
N PRO A 272 -4.62 -10.55 -19.54
CA PRO A 272 -5.68 -11.37 -18.96
C PRO A 272 -5.15 -12.43 -17.97
N ALA A 273 -4.01 -13.05 -18.25
CA ALA A 273 -3.39 -14.03 -17.35
C ALA A 273 -2.99 -13.39 -16.01
N VAL A 274 -2.38 -12.21 -16.03
CA VAL A 274 -2.08 -11.43 -14.82
C VAL A 274 -3.38 -11.08 -14.08
N ALA A 275 -4.42 -10.65 -14.79
CA ALA A 275 -5.70 -10.31 -14.18
C ALA A 275 -6.32 -11.50 -13.44
N PHE A 276 -6.33 -12.67 -14.05
CA PHE A 276 -6.85 -13.89 -13.43
C PHE A 276 -5.95 -14.35 -12.25
N GLY A 277 -4.62 -14.26 -12.37
CA GLY A 277 -3.70 -14.53 -11.27
C GLY A 277 -3.93 -13.63 -10.06
N VAL A 278 -4.11 -12.31 -10.28
CA VAL A 278 -4.44 -11.34 -9.22
C VAL A 278 -5.79 -11.65 -8.58
N LEU A 279 -6.77 -12.13 -9.33
CA LEU A 279 -8.06 -12.58 -8.78
C LEU A 279 -7.85 -13.78 -7.86
N LEU A 280 -7.13 -14.81 -8.31
CA LEU A 280 -6.82 -15.99 -7.51
C LEU A 280 -6.06 -15.64 -6.23
N TYR A 281 -5.04 -14.79 -6.35
CA TYR A 281 -4.30 -14.25 -5.22
C TYR A 281 -5.24 -13.55 -4.22
N THR A 282 -6.12 -12.68 -4.71
CA THR A 282 -7.02 -11.90 -3.85
C THR A 282 -8.03 -12.80 -3.13
N ILE A 283 -8.60 -13.79 -3.80
CA ILE A 283 -9.51 -14.76 -3.19
C ILE A 283 -8.78 -15.55 -2.09
N ALA A 284 -7.59 -16.07 -2.40
CA ALA A 284 -6.78 -16.83 -1.45
C ALA A 284 -6.34 -15.97 -0.25
N LEU A 285 -5.99 -14.69 -0.50
CA LEU A 285 -5.67 -13.71 0.54
C LEU A 285 -6.84 -13.48 1.49
N LEU A 286 -8.04 -13.26 0.97
CA LEU A 286 -9.23 -13.05 1.79
C LEU A 286 -9.55 -14.28 2.63
N LEU A 287 -9.50 -15.48 2.05
CA LEU A 287 -9.69 -16.74 2.76
C LEU A 287 -8.64 -16.95 3.85
N GLY A 288 -7.37 -16.71 3.53
CA GLY A 288 -6.27 -16.78 4.49
C GLY A 288 -6.45 -15.82 5.66
N THR A 289 -6.84 -14.58 5.38
CA THR A 289 -7.10 -13.56 6.40
C THR A 289 -8.25 -13.95 7.33
N MET A 290 -9.37 -14.43 6.77
CA MET A 290 -10.55 -14.82 7.55
C MET A 290 -10.28 -15.98 8.49
N VAL A 291 -9.59 -17.01 8.01
CA VAL A 291 -9.34 -18.23 8.78
C VAL A 291 -8.25 -18.02 9.83
N SER A 292 -7.16 -17.36 9.45
CA SER A 292 -5.98 -17.26 10.30
C SER A 292 -6.15 -16.32 11.49
N GLY A 293 -6.90 -15.24 11.35
CA GLY A 293 -7.19 -14.33 12.45
C GLY A 293 -7.83 -15.09 13.63
N TRP A 294 -8.91 -15.82 13.36
CA TRP A 294 -9.58 -16.64 14.37
C TRP A 294 -8.69 -17.77 14.91
N LEU A 295 -7.95 -18.48 14.02
CA LEU A 295 -7.15 -19.63 14.39
C LEU A 295 -5.93 -19.22 15.24
N SER A 296 -5.28 -18.11 14.91
CA SER A 296 -4.12 -17.60 15.66
C SER A 296 -4.49 -17.15 17.06
N ASP A 297 -5.67 -16.50 17.21
CA ASP A 297 -6.18 -16.09 18.52
C ASP A 297 -6.55 -17.30 19.39
N LYS A 298 -7.18 -18.33 18.79
CA LYS A 298 -7.55 -19.57 19.50
C LYS A 298 -6.32 -20.36 19.95
N LEU A 299 -5.26 -20.41 19.15
CA LEU A 299 -4.04 -21.17 19.45
C LEU A 299 -3.03 -20.36 20.27
N GLY A 300 -3.12 -19.03 20.31
CA GLY A 300 -2.18 -18.16 21.00
C GLY A 300 -0.74 -18.24 20.47
N ARG A 301 -0.54 -18.62 19.19
CA ARG A 301 0.77 -18.87 18.57
C ARG A 301 1.04 -17.94 17.39
N ARG A 302 0.89 -16.64 17.58
CA ARG A 302 1.02 -15.64 16.50
C ARG A 302 2.34 -15.72 15.74
N LYS A 303 3.45 -15.94 16.45
CA LYS A 303 4.78 -16.04 15.85
C LYS A 303 4.90 -17.17 14.83
N VAL A 304 4.33 -18.34 15.12
CA VAL A 304 4.37 -19.52 14.22
C VAL A 304 3.58 -19.24 12.94
N PHE A 305 2.44 -18.54 13.04
CA PHE A 305 1.65 -18.17 11.87
C PHE A 305 2.40 -17.17 10.99
N VAL A 306 3.02 -16.13 11.57
CA VAL A 306 3.80 -15.15 10.81
C VAL A 306 5.02 -15.79 10.16
N ALA A 307 5.80 -16.59 10.89
CA ALA A 307 6.96 -17.27 10.32
C ALA A 307 6.58 -18.27 9.23
N GLY A 308 5.58 -19.12 9.49
CA GLY A 308 5.13 -20.14 8.54
C GLY A 308 4.52 -19.53 7.26
N SER A 309 3.71 -18.47 7.39
CA SER A 309 3.14 -17.80 6.23
C SER A 309 4.18 -17.03 5.42
N THR A 310 5.16 -16.39 6.07
CA THR A 310 6.27 -15.73 5.37
C THR A 310 7.14 -16.73 4.61
N LEU A 311 7.42 -17.89 5.22
CA LEU A 311 8.12 -18.99 4.55
C LEU A 311 7.31 -19.50 3.34
N LEU A 312 6.02 -19.77 3.53
CA LEU A 312 5.14 -20.26 2.45
C LEU A 312 5.05 -19.27 1.29
N PHE A 313 5.03 -17.97 1.59
CA PHE A 313 5.09 -16.92 0.58
C PHE A 313 6.38 -17.00 -0.24
N GLY A 314 7.54 -17.17 0.43
CA GLY A 314 8.83 -17.36 -0.23
C GLY A 314 8.88 -18.62 -1.11
N VAL A 315 8.28 -19.73 -0.65
CA VAL A 315 8.14 -20.96 -1.45
C VAL A 315 7.31 -20.68 -2.71
N GLY A 316 6.19 -19.96 -2.60
CA GLY A 316 5.36 -19.57 -3.74
C GLY A 316 6.13 -18.74 -4.77
N ILE A 317 6.98 -17.80 -4.33
CA ILE A 317 7.86 -17.04 -5.23
C ILE A 317 8.89 -17.94 -5.91
N VAL A 318 9.53 -18.86 -5.17
CA VAL A 318 10.55 -19.77 -5.75
C VAL A 318 9.92 -20.74 -6.75
N VAL A 319 8.68 -21.16 -6.56
CA VAL A 319 7.94 -21.99 -7.54
C VAL A 319 7.87 -21.28 -8.90
N LEU A 320 7.73 -19.96 -8.94
CA LEU A 320 7.74 -19.18 -10.17
C LEU A 320 9.09 -19.25 -10.92
N ALA A 321 10.20 -19.46 -10.22
CA ALA A 321 11.51 -19.60 -10.87
C ALA A 321 11.63 -20.87 -11.74
N PHE A 322 10.74 -21.84 -11.52
CA PHE A 322 10.66 -23.09 -12.27
C PHE A 322 9.38 -23.19 -13.12
N ALA A 323 8.58 -22.12 -13.16
CA ALA A 323 7.33 -22.16 -13.90
C ALA A 323 7.62 -22.11 -15.42
N ASP A 324 7.07 -23.08 -16.13
CA ASP A 324 7.07 -23.22 -17.58
C ASP A 324 5.69 -23.00 -18.20
N SER A 325 4.70 -22.71 -17.38
CA SER A 325 3.32 -22.57 -17.80
C SER A 325 2.52 -21.56 -16.96
N VAL A 326 1.49 -21.00 -17.56
CA VAL A 326 0.54 -20.11 -16.91
C VAL A 326 -0.18 -20.81 -15.73
N ASN A 327 -0.39 -22.11 -15.81
CA ASN A 327 -1.02 -22.87 -14.71
C ASN A 327 -0.13 -22.90 -13.46
N THR A 328 1.18 -23.05 -13.62
CA THR A 328 2.14 -22.97 -12.50
C THR A 328 2.13 -21.59 -11.86
N PHE A 329 2.05 -20.52 -12.68
CA PHE A 329 1.87 -19.16 -12.19
C PHE A 329 0.58 -19.02 -11.36
N TYR A 330 -0.56 -19.57 -11.81
CA TYR A 330 -1.82 -19.50 -11.05
C TYR A 330 -1.74 -20.24 -9.71
N ILE A 331 -1.08 -21.39 -9.67
CA ILE A 331 -0.84 -22.13 -8.41
C ILE A 331 0.02 -21.31 -7.47
N ALA A 332 1.08 -20.69 -7.96
CA ALA A 332 1.94 -19.83 -7.16
C ALA A 332 1.18 -18.60 -6.62
N GLU A 333 0.34 -17.96 -7.43
CA GLU A 333 -0.52 -16.83 -6.99
C GLU A 333 -1.50 -17.26 -5.88
N LEU A 334 -2.11 -18.45 -5.97
CA LEU A 334 -2.95 -18.99 -4.91
C LEU A 334 -2.16 -19.21 -3.61
N VAL A 335 -0.98 -19.83 -3.69
CA VAL A 335 -0.11 -20.09 -2.53
C VAL A 335 0.35 -18.78 -1.90
N MET A 336 0.82 -17.84 -2.71
CA MET A 336 1.29 -16.52 -2.24
C MET A 336 0.14 -15.71 -1.64
N GLY A 337 -1.04 -15.72 -2.27
CA GLY A 337 -2.23 -15.04 -1.76
C GLY A 337 -2.65 -15.59 -0.40
N LEU A 338 -2.77 -16.92 -0.27
CA LEU A 338 -3.08 -17.55 1.01
C LEU A 338 -2.05 -17.19 2.09
N ALA A 339 -0.78 -17.30 1.77
CA ALA A 339 0.32 -16.98 2.66
C ALA A 339 0.29 -15.52 3.12
N TYR A 340 0.13 -14.59 2.19
CA TYR A 340 0.07 -13.16 2.51
C TYR A 340 -1.20 -12.79 3.30
N GLY A 341 -2.31 -13.47 3.05
CA GLY A 341 -3.54 -13.32 3.83
C GLY A 341 -3.36 -13.73 5.30
N VAL A 342 -2.77 -14.92 5.53
CA VAL A 342 -2.42 -15.40 6.87
C VAL A 342 -1.46 -14.41 7.56
N TYR A 343 -0.41 -14.01 6.86
CA TYR A 343 0.56 -13.05 7.34
C TYR A 343 -0.11 -11.74 7.78
N SER A 344 -0.87 -11.10 6.90
CA SER A 344 -1.42 -9.75 7.13
C SER A 344 -2.38 -9.68 8.31
N ALA A 345 -3.17 -10.73 8.53
CA ALA A 345 -4.09 -10.82 9.66
C ALA A 345 -3.35 -10.94 10.99
N VAL A 346 -2.37 -11.87 11.06
CA VAL A 346 -1.71 -12.20 12.32
C VAL A 346 -0.61 -11.20 12.67
N ASP A 347 0.12 -10.68 11.67
CA ASP A 347 1.18 -9.71 11.88
C ASP A 347 0.66 -8.40 12.48
N THR A 348 -0.52 -7.94 12.06
CA THR A 348 -1.15 -6.74 12.66
C THR A 348 -1.40 -6.91 14.15
N ALA A 349 -1.85 -8.10 14.59
CA ALA A 349 -2.06 -8.42 15.99
C ALA A 349 -0.72 -8.56 16.74
N LEU A 350 0.28 -9.22 16.12
CA LEU A 350 1.62 -9.37 16.70
C LEU A 350 2.28 -8.02 16.96
N VAL A 351 2.16 -7.07 16.05
CA VAL A 351 2.73 -5.71 16.21
C VAL A 351 2.17 -5.01 17.43
N VAL A 352 0.86 -5.12 17.67
CA VAL A 352 0.22 -4.50 18.84
C VAL A 352 0.83 -5.07 20.13
N ASP A 353 1.15 -6.38 20.18
CA ASP A 353 1.74 -7.03 21.35
C ASP A 353 3.18 -6.57 21.62
N VAL A 354 3.93 -6.18 20.59
CA VAL A 354 5.35 -5.76 20.73
C VAL A 354 5.55 -4.25 20.75
N LEU A 355 4.47 -3.45 20.73
CA LEU A 355 4.57 -1.99 20.76
C LEU A 355 5.44 -1.51 21.93
N PRO A 356 6.37 -0.57 21.70
CA PRO A 356 7.18 0.07 22.74
C PRO A 356 6.35 0.85 23.75
N ASN A 357 5.31 1.57 23.29
CA ASN A 357 4.42 2.36 24.12
C ASN A 357 2.94 2.12 23.76
N PRO A 358 2.28 1.11 24.39
CA PRO A 358 0.87 0.80 24.13
C PRO A 358 -0.10 1.93 24.45
N GLU A 359 0.26 2.84 25.37
CA GLU A 359 -0.60 3.99 25.74
C GLU A 359 -0.60 5.10 24.67
N LYS A 360 0.46 5.18 23.87
CA LYS A 360 0.64 6.17 22.77
C LYS A 360 1.09 5.50 21.48
N PRO A 361 0.26 4.63 20.90
CA PRO A 361 0.68 3.75 19.79
C PRO A 361 0.96 4.49 18.47
N GLY A 362 0.45 5.72 18.30
CA GLY A 362 0.47 6.43 17.02
C GLY A 362 1.87 6.62 16.43
N LYS A 363 2.88 6.94 17.26
CA LYS A 363 4.26 7.07 16.81
C LYS A 363 4.81 5.71 16.33
N ASP A 364 4.69 4.68 17.15
CA ASP A 364 5.28 3.37 16.88
C ASP A 364 4.62 2.69 15.69
N LEU A 365 3.30 2.83 15.53
CA LEU A 365 2.58 2.38 14.34
C LEU A 365 2.99 3.17 13.08
N GLY A 366 3.30 4.46 13.20
CA GLY A 366 3.87 5.27 12.13
C GLY A 366 5.24 4.76 11.69
N VAL A 367 6.14 4.48 12.64
CA VAL A 367 7.45 3.85 12.36
C VAL A 367 7.27 2.48 11.72
N PHE A 368 6.28 1.71 12.19
CA PHE A 368 6.00 0.38 11.65
C PHE A 368 5.47 0.44 10.21
N ASN A 369 4.73 1.49 9.86
CA ASN A 369 4.23 1.69 8.48
C ASN A 369 5.37 1.94 7.47
N ILE A 370 6.53 2.41 7.90
CA ILE A 370 7.72 2.53 7.04
C ILE A 370 8.15 1.15 6.52
N ALA A 371 7.98 0.08 7.31
CA ALA A 371 8.24 -1.30 6.87
C ALA A 371 7.32 -1.77 5.73
N ASN A 372 6.21 -1.08 5.46
CA ASN A 372 5.38 -1.32 4.27
C ASN A 372 5.79 -0.40 3.10
N ALA A 373 6.09 0.86 3.38
CA ALA A 373 6.28 1.87 2.34
C ALA A 373 7.70 1.86 1.75
N LEU A 374 8.72 1.65 2.58
CA LEU A 374 10.12 1.65 2.13
C LEU A 374 10.46 0.48 1.19
N PRO A 375 9.96 -0.75 1.40
CA PRO A 375 10.14 -1.84 0.43
C PRO A 375 9.60 -1.52 -0.95
N GLN A 376 8.47 -0.82 -1.05
CA GLN A 376 7.89 -0.40 -2.33
C GLN A 376 8.84 0.49 -3.14
N SER A 377 9.71 1.24 -2.44
CA SER A 377 10.73 2.07 -3.06
C SER A 377 11.99 1.29 -3.44
N LEU A 378 12.40 0.34 -2.61
CA LEU A 378 13.70 -0.33 -2.78
C LEU A 378 13.61 -1.62 -3.60
N ALA A 379 12.50 -2.35 -3.50
CA ALA A 379 12.34 -3.66 -4.13
C ALA A 379 12.42 -3.61 -5.68
N PRO A 380 11.82 -2.62 -6.38
CA PRO A 380 11.98 -2.54 -7.83
C PRO A 380 13.44 -2.35 -8.26
N ALA A 381 14.20 -1.50 -7.57
CA ALA A 381 15.61 -1.29 -7.86
C ALA A 381 16.46 -2.56 -7.61
N ALA A 382 16.20 -3.27 -6.51
CA ALA A 382 16.87 -4.52 -6.22
C ALA A 382 16.48 -5.62 -7.23
N GLY A 383 15.22 -5.68 -7.64
CA GLY A 383 14.75 -6.58 -8.70
C GLY A 383 15.48 -6.34 -10.02
N LEU A 384 15.65 -5.07 -10.41
CA LEU A 384 16.42 -4.69 -11.60
C LEU A 384 17.87 -5.20 -11.53
N LEU A 385 18.55 -5.05 -10.39
CA LEU A 385 19.91 -5.53 -10.21
C LEU A 385 20.02 -7.05 -10.38
N LEU A 386 19.05 -7.80 -9.86
CA LEU A 386 19.03 -9.27 -9.98
C LEU A 386 18.65 -9.71 -11.39
N LEU A 387 17.74 -9.03 -12.08
CA LEU A 387 17.41 -9.27 -13.48
C LEU A 387 18.62 -9.06 -14.38
N GLY A 388 19.52 -8.10 -14.07
CA GLY A 388 20.74 -7.82 -14.81
C GLY A 388 21.84 -8.89 -14.71
N ILE A 389 21.72 -9.86 -13.82
CA ILE A 389 22.74 -10.91 -13.65
C ILE A 389 22.74 -11.83 -14.88
N GLY A 390 23.89 -11.92 -15.56
CA GLY A 390 24.05 -12.80 -16.72
C GLY A 390 23.63 -12.20 -18.06
N GLY A 391 23.35 -10.90 -18.13
CA GLY A 391 23.08 -10.21 -19.40
C GLY A 391 21.68 -9.65 -19.57
N GLY A 392 20.81 -9.78 -18.57
CA GLY A 392 19.42 -9.28 -18.56
C GLY A 392 18.39 -10.40 -18.48
N ASP A 393 17.19 -10.05 -18.09
CA ASP A 393 15.99 -10.89 -18.01
C ASP A 393 16.12 -12.18 -17.16
N ASN A 394 17.03 -12.15 -16.17
CA ASN A 394 17.25 -13.28 -15.27
C ASN A 394 16.16 -13.34 -14.19
N TYR A 395 14.91 -13.64 -14.59
CA TYR A 395 13.80 -13.82 -13.69
C TYR A 395 14.04 -14.88 -12.61
N PRO A 396 14.67 -16.06 -12.92
CA PRO A 396 15.04 -17.00 -11.87
C PRO A 396 15.92 -16.39 -10.78
N ALA A 397 16.95 -15.61 -11.11
CA ALA A 397 17.79 -14.95 -10.10
C ALA A 397 17.01 -13.97 -9.23
N MET A 398 16.11 -13.18 -9.83
CA MET A 398 15.24 -12.26 -9.10
C MET A 398 14.28 -13.02 -8.15
N LEU A 399 13.66 -14.09 -8.63
CA LEU A 399 12.70 -14.88 -7.85
C LEU A 399 13.37 -15.65 -6.71
N TRP A 400 14.56 -16.22 -6.97
CA TRP A 400 15.37 -16.81 -5.90
C TRP A 400 15.79 -15.77 -4.86
N GLY A 401 16.22 -14.59 -5.29
CA GLY A 401 16.55 -13.48 -4.40
C GLY A 401 15.36 -13.09 -3.52
N ALA A 402 14.18 -12.92 -4.11
CA ALA A 402 12.96 -12.62 -3.37
C ALA A 402 12.57 -13.75 -2.39
N GLY A 403 12.69 -15.01 -2.80
CA GLY A 403 12.45 -16.17 -1.96
C GLY A 403 13.38 -16.23 -0.74
N ILE A 404 14.68 -15.98 -0.95
CA ILE A 404 15.69 -15.91 0.13
C ILE A 404 15.38 -14.77 1.09
N ILE A 405 15.02 -13.59 0.58
CA ILE A 405 14.62 -12.44 1.40
C ILE A 405 13.40 -12.78 2.25
N SER A 406 12.40 -13.45 1.69
CA SER A 406 11.23 -13.93 2.42
C SER A 406 11.61 -14.96 3.50
N LEU A 407 12.50 -15.91 3.18
CA LEU A 407 13.01 -16.87 4.16
C LEU A 407 13.70 -16.17 5.34
N ILE A 408 14.57 -15.19 5.06
CA ILE A 408 15.21 -14.38 6.11
C ILE A 408 14.12 -13.68 6.95
N GLY A 409 13.08 -13.12 6.34
CA GLY A 409 11.95 -12.52 7.03
C GLY A 409 11.22 -13.48 7.97
N ALA A 410 11.06 -14.75 7.56
CA ALA A 410 10.51 -15.80 8.40
C ALA A 410 11.42 -16.16 9.60
N LEU A 411 12.73 -16.17 9.39
CA LEU A 411 13.70 -16.46 10.46
C LEU A 411 13.83 -15.32 11.47
N VAL A 412 13.76 -14.08 11.00
CA VAL A 412 13.89 -12.88 11.86
C VAL A 412 12.79 -12.79 12.92
N ILE A 413 11.61 -13.36 12.68
CA ILE A 413 10.51 -13.35 13.66
C ILE A 413 10.71 -14.34 14.82
N ILE A 414 11.54 -15.38 14.62
CA ILE A 414 11.70 -16.49 15.59
C ILE A 414 12.25 -16.00 16.94
N PRO A 415 13.23 -15.08 17.04
CA PRO A 415 13.80 -14.63 18.30
C PRO A 415 12.89 -13.75 19.16
N ILE A 416 11.74 -13.28 18.66
CA ILE A 416 10.79 -12.46 19.44
C ILE A 416 10.39 -13.22 20.72
N ARG A 417 10.50 -12.54 21.87
CA ARG A 417 10.27 -13.14 23.20
C ARG A 417 8.91 -12.83 23.78
N LYS A 418 8.36 -11.64 23.49
CA LYS A 418 7.05 -11.20 24.04
C LYS A 418 5.85 -11.97 23.50
N VAL A 419 5.99 -12.65 22.37
CA VAL A 419 4.90 -13.33 21.66
C VAL A 419 5.27 -14.81 21.44
N ARG A 420 4.28 -15.70 21.55
CA ARG A 420 4.40 -17.14 21.28
C ARG A 420 3.88 -17.52 19.89
#